data_9cb404bc3070cae42458c2cea245dc80
#
_entry.id   9cb404bc3070cae42458c2cea245dc80
#
_cell.length_a   1.000
_cell.length_b   1.000
_cell.length_c   1.000
_cell.angle_alpha   90.00
_cell.angle_beta   90.00
_cell.angle_gamma   90.00
#
_symmetry.space_group_name_H-M   'P 1'
#
loop_
_entity.id
_entity.type
_entity.pdbx_description
1 polymer ?
#
loop_
_entity_poly.entity_id
_entity_poly.type
_entity_poly.pdbx_seq_one_letter_code
_entity_poly.pdbx_strand_id
1 'polypeptide(L)'
;MAELDEEYYLHYAGLKEGFDLEPIYERYRELTALETASFVGADVDGDRRRRELWRFTCEGYLGDLTRELSERQARTEAELKATVEGEEIPYRMLRPTIANEADRGKRRRLEETRAALGEEHLNPIHLEAALLVRRGVEALGASTYLELYRDKFGMKLDELAAQCRAFLDDTERLWEEAGERLFRERAGVSLTEAERWDVPRVFRAPTWDAQFPADRMVPALEATLADLGIDLRSQENVHLDVEQRPLKTPRAFCAPIEVPEKVMLVIQPMGGPDDWRALFHEAGHTEHFANTSSDLPVEERRLGDNAVTEGWAMLFQHLTDEPAWLTRRLDFPRPEEFAAEGATGLLYFVRRYCAKILYELEFHAAGDPTTMRGRYVEILAEALKIEPSASEYLADIDSGFYVSSYLRSWAFEAQLRDFLREEFGSTWFSRREAGDLLRELWSLGQRPTAEELLKDVTGQTLDLTSVADRIREHI
;
A
#
# COMPACT_ATOMS: atom_id res chain seq x y z
N MET A 1 12.92 2.79 -16.14
CA MET A 1 11.99 3.30 -15.12
C MET A 1 11.17 4.46 -15.71
N ALA A 2 11.74 5.60 -16.04
CA ALA A 2 10.95 6.75 -16.51
C ALA A 2 9.96 6.43 -17.64
N GLU A 3 10.39 5.71 -18.69
CA GLU A 3 9.51 5.31 -19.78
C GLU A 3 8.37 4.37 -19.33
N LEU A 4 8.62 3.47 -18.36
CA LEU A 4 7.58 2.61 -17.77
C LEU A 4 6.58 3.42 -16.95
N ASP A 5 7.08 4.31 -16.10
CA ASP A 5 6.23 5.16 -15.26
C ASP A 5 5.37 6.11 -16.10
N GLU A 6 5.94 6.65 -17.20
CA GLU A 6 5.19 7.47 -18.14
C GLU A 6 4.11 6.68 -18.88
N GLU A 7 4.41 5.43 -19.29
CA GLU A 7 3.45 4.55 -19.95
C GLU A 7 2.29 4.20 -19.00
N TYR A 8 2.59 3.88 -17.73
CA TYR A 8 1.58 3.66 -16.70
C TYR A 8 0.75 4.91 -16.43
N TYR A 9 1.40 6.08 -16.31
CA TYR A 9 0.71 7.35 -16.17
C TYR A 9 -0.29 7.57 -17.31
N LEU A 10 0.16 7.47 -18.56
CA LEU A 10 -0.69 7.71 -19.74
C LEU A 10 -1.92 6.79 -19.75
N HIS A 11 -1.75 5.52 -19.41
CA HIS A 11 -2.85 4.56 -19.34
C HIS A 11 -3.82 4.86 -18.20
N TYR A 12 -3.33 4.93 -16.95
CA TYR A 12 -4.19 5.12 -15.79
C TYR A 12 -4.80 6.52 -15.69
N ALA A 13 -4.16 7.54 -16.25
CA ALA A 13 -4.73 8.87 -16.42
C ALA A 13 -5.81 8.92 -17.53
N GLY A 14 -6.04 7.83 -18.28
CA GLY A 14 -7.01 7.76 -19.36
C GLY A 14 -6.61 8.56 -20.61
N LEU A 15 -5.32 8.77 -20.80
CA LEU A 15 -4.74 9.44 -21.97
C LEU A 15 -4.38 8.45 -23.07
N LYS A 16 -4.27 7.16 -22.72
CA LYS A 16 -3.96 6.05 -23.62
C LYS A 16 -4.83 4.84 -23.27
N GLU A 17 -5.40 4.16 -24.29
CA GLU A 17 -6.35 3.08 -24.09
C GLU A 17 -5.69 1.78 -23.57
N GLY A 18 -4.47 1.46 -24.01
CA GLY A 18 -3.75 0.25 -23.64
C GLY A 18 -2.32 0.54 -23.22
N PHE A 19 -1.64 -0.49 -22.72
CA PHE A 19 -0.20 -0.48 -22.46
C PHE A 19 0.59 -0.82 -23.72
N ASP A 20 1.75 -0.20 -23.88
CA ASP A 20 2.74 -0.52 -24.90
C ASP A 20 4.10 -0.77 -24.21
N LEU A 21 4.15 -1.83 -23.41
CA LEU A 21 5.31 -2.17 -22.58
C LEU A 21 6.38 -2.95 -23.34
N GLU A 22 5.98 -3.77 -24.31
CA GLU A 22 6.91 -4.64 -25.07
C GLU A 22 8.09 -3.88 -25.67
N PRO A 23 7.93 -2.74 -26.36
CA PRO A 23 9.06 -1.99 -26.92
C PRO A 23 10.02 -1.45 -25.83
N ILE A 24 9.50 -1.14 -24.65
CA ILE A 24 10.31 -0.67 -23.51
C ILE A 24 11.15 -1.84 -22.97
N TYR A 25 10.54 -2.98 -22.71
CA TYR A 25 11.24 -4.17 -22.25
C TYR A 25 12.28 -4.66 -23.27
N GLU A 26 11.95 -4.67 -24.56
CA GLU A 26 12.89 -5.04 -25.63
C GLU A 26 14.11 -4.08 -25.67
N ARG A 27 13.91 -2.79 -25.51
CA ARG A 27 14.98 -1.79 -25.46
C ARG A 27 15.93 -1.98 -24.30
N TYR A 28 15.42 -2.39 -23.14
CA TYR A 28 16.15 -2.52 -21.88
C TYR A 28 16.32 -3.98 -21.44
N ARG A 29 16.15 -4.95 -22.34
CA ARG A 29 16.23 -6.38 -22.02
C ARG A 29 17.52 -6.81 -21.31
N GLU A 30 18.59 -6.06 -21.52
CA GLU A 30 19.86 -6.31 -20.83
C GLU A 30 19.74 -6.09 -19.31
N LEU A 31 18.88 -5.17 -18.86
CA LEU A 31 18.66 -4.90 -17.42
C LEU A 31 17.85 -6.00 -16.71
N THR A 32 17.06 -6.77 -17.47
CA THR A 32 16.27 -7.88 -16.95
C THR A 32 16.90 -9.25 -17.21
N ALA A 33 18.12 -9.28 -17.77
CA ALA A 33 18.84 -10.50 -18.05
C ALA A 33 19.46 -11.11 -16.78
N LEU A 34 19.45 -12.45 -16.69
CA LEU A 34 20.08 -13.20 -15.59
C LEU A 34 21.59 -12.87 -15.46
N GLU A 35 22.27 -12.72 -16.60
CA GLU A 35 23.69 -12.39 -16.66
C GLU A 35 23.98 -11.04 -16.00
N THR A 36 23.11 -10.05 -16.21
CA THR A 36 23.24 -8.73 -15.58
C THR A 36 23.03 -8.81 -14.07
N ALA A 37 21.97 -9.48 -13.63
CA ALA A 37 21.73 -9.71 -12.20
C ALA A 37 22.92 -10.43 -11.54
N SER A 38 23.48 -11.44 -12.21
CA SER A 38 24.67 -12.18 -11.73
C SER A 38 25.92 -11.30 -11.67
N PHE A 39 26.14 -10.46 -12.69
CA PHE A 39 27.28 -9.53 -12.76
C PHE A 39 27.21 -8.47 -11.66
N VAL A 40 26.05 -7.85 -11.47
CA VAL A 40 25.85 -6.83 -10.42
C VAL A 40 25.99 -7.45 -9.03
N GLY A 41 25.48 -8.69 -8.85
CA GLY A 41 25.52 -9.42 -7.59
C GLY A 41 26.88 -9.97 -7.19
N ALA A 42 27.85 -10.03 -8.10
CA ALA A 42 29.16 -10.67 -7.85
C ALA A 42 30.02 -9.96 -6.78
N ASP A 43 29.74 -8.70 -6.44
CA ASP A 43 30.56 -7.90 -5.53
C ASP A 43 29.74 -6.81 -4.84
N VAL A 44 28.73 -7.25 -4.04
CA VAL A 44 27.81 -6.34 -3.32
C VAL A 44 28.19 -6.13 -1.85
N ASP A 45 29.20 -6.83 -1.35
CA ASP A 45 29.59 -6.80 0.04
C ASP A 45 29.98 -5.38 0.48
N GLY A 46 29.22 -4.83 1.44
CA GLY A 46 29.47 -3.50 2.02
C GLY A 46 28.99 -2.31 1.16
N ASP A 47 28.63 -2.50 -0.11
CA ASP A 47 28.13 -1.44 -0.98
C ASP A 47 26.59 -1.47 -1.06
N ARG A 48 25.95 -0.55 -0.33
CA ARG A 48 24.48 -0.41 -0.32
C ARG A 48 23.92 -0.08 -1.70
N ARG A 49 24.51 0.88 -2.42
CA ARG A 49 24.04 1.29 -3.74
C ARG A 49 24.07 0.14 -4.73
N ARG A 50 25.15 -0.63 -4.72
CA ARG A 50 25.30 -1.82 -5.55
C ARG A 50 24.28 -2.90 -5.17
N ARG A 51 23.94 -3.04 -3.90
CA ARG A 51 22.90 -3.96 -3.44
C ARG A 51 21.52 -3.57 -3.96
N GLU A 52 21.15 -2.27 -3.97
CA GLU A 52 19.90 -1.79 -4.53
C GLU A 52 19.82 -2.02 -6.05
N LEU A 53 20.89 -1.77 -6.78
CA LEU A 53 20.99 -2.10 -8.19
C LEU A 53 20.86 -3.60 -8.45
N TRP A 54 21.48 -4.42 -7.61
CA TRP A 54 21.36 -5.87 -7.71
C TRP A 54 19.93 -6.33 -7.46
N ARG A 55 19.29 -5.84 -6.41
CA ARG A 55 17.88 -6.10 -6.16
C ARG A 55 17.01 -5.71 -7.36
N PHE A 56 17.19 -4.52 -7.88
CA PHE A 56 16.47 -4.04 -9.06
C PHE A 56 16.62 -4.97 -10.28
N THR A 57 17.83 -5.43 -10.56
CA THR A 57 18.08 -6.35 -11.70
C THR A 57 17.51 -7.75 -11.45
N CYS A 58 17.55 -8.25 -10.21
CA CYS A 58 16.94 -9.52 -9.83
C CYS A 58 15.40 -9.45 -9.95
N GLU A 59 14.78 -8.40 -9.41
CA GLU A 59 13.34 -8.18 -9.52
C GLU A 59 12.92 -7.98 -10.97
N GLY A 60 13.72 -7.27 -11.77
CA GLY A 60 13.52 -7.14 -13.22
C GLY A 60 13.56 -8.48 -13.95
N TYR A 61 14.52 -9.35 -13.63
CA TYR A 61 14.59 -10.70 -14.19
C TYR A 61 13.37 -11.57 -13.80
N LEU A 62 12.98 -11.57 -12.52
CA LEU A 62 11.81 -12.31 -12.06
C LEU A 62 10.51 -11.76 -12.69
N GLY A 63 10.41 -10.44 -12.84
CA GLY A 63 9.29 -9.78 -13.50
C GLY A 63 9.18 -10.15 -14.99
N ASP A 64 10.29 -10.19 -15.70
CA ASP A 64 10.31 -10.59 -17.11
C ASP A 64 9.89 -12.07 -17.30
N LEU A 65 10.33 -12.96 -16.40
CA LEU A 65 9.89 -14.37 -16.39
C LEU A 65 8.36 -14.52 -16.24
N THR A 66 7.71 -13.64 -15.51
CA THR A 66 6.27 -13.70 -15.22
C THR A 66 5.43 -12.71 -16.02
N ARG A 67 6.03 -11.92 -16.90
CA ARG A 67 5.37 -10.86 -17.68
C ARG A 67 4.15 -11.34 -18.43
N GLU A 68 4.27 -12.44 -19.21
CA GLU A 68 3.17 -13.01 -19.98
C GLU A 68 2.01 -13.50 -19.09
N LEU A 69 2.33 -14.00 -17.90
CA LEU A 69 1.32 -14.41 -16.90
C LEU A 69 0.61 -13.21 -16.31
N SER A 70 1.33 -12.13 -16.03
CA SER A 70 0.75 -10.86 -15.54
C SER A 70 -0.19 -10.25 -16.58
N GLU A 71 0.20 -10.24 -17.85
CA GLU A 71 -0.67 -9.79 -18.96
C GLU A 71 -1.90 -10.69 -19.11
N ARG A 72 -1.74 -12.03 -19.01
CA ARG A 72 -2.84 -12.99 -19.05
C ARG A 72 -3.79 -12.79 -17.89
N GLN A 73 -3.28 -12.58 -16.67
CA GLN A 73 -4.10 -12.26 -15.50
C GLN A 73 -4.92 -10.99 -15.72
N ALA A 74 -4.27 -9.89 -16.12
CA ALA A 74 -4.93 -8.59 -16.32
C ALA A 74 -6.04 -8.70 -17.40
N ARG A 75 -5.80 -9.44 -18.49
CA ARG A 75 -6.79 -9.71 -19.53
C ARG A 75 -7.94 -10.55 -18.99
N THR A 76 -7.65 -11.63 -18.29
CA THR A 76 -8.65 -12.50 -17.68
C THR A 76 -9.56 -11.72 -16.74
N GLU A 77 -9.01 -10.91 -15.84
CA GLU A 77 -9.79 -10.07 -14.91
C GLU A 77 -10.66 -9.03 -15.63
N ALA A 78 -10.21 -8.52 -16.80
CA ALA A 78 -10.97 -7.55 -17.57
C ALA A 78 -12.14 -8.19 -18.33
N GLU A 79 -11.99 -9.43 -18.79
CA GLU A 79 -12.98 -10.18 -19.57
C GLU A 79 -14.00 -10.91 -18.69
N LEU A 80 -13.61 -11.31 -17.47
CA LEU A 80 -14.47 -12.04 -16.55
C LEU A 80 -15.67 -11.21 -16.10
N LYS A 81 -16.83 -11.87 -16.14
CA LYS A 81 -18.10 -11.34 -15.63
C LYS A 81 -18.76 -12.34 -14.69
N ALA A 82 -19.34 -11.84 -13.63
CA ALA A 82 -20.20 -12.59 -12.73
C ALA A 82 -21.66 -12.40 -13.12
N THR A 83 -22.47 -13.44 -13.03
CA THR A 83 -23.91 -13.33 -13.10
C THR A 83 -24.49 -13.59 -11.71
N VAL A 84 -25.04 -12.55 -11.09
CA VAL A 84 -25.67 -12.64 -9.77
C VAL A 84 -27.11 -12.11 -9.90
N GLU A 85 -28.08 -12.92 -9.54
CA GLU A 85 -29.52 -12.56 -9.62
C GLU A 85 -30.00 -12.10 -11.01
N GLY A 86 -29.32 -12.59 -12.07
CA GLY A 86 -29.63 -12.21 -13.46
C GLY A 86 -28.96 -10.92 -13.95
N GLU A 87 -28.17 -10.28 -13.11
CA GLU A 87 -27.36 -9.11 -13.46
C GLU A 87 -25.93 -9.53 -13.81
N GLU A 88 -25.40 -9.05 -14.94
CA GLU A 88 -23.99 -9.21 -15.30
C GLU A 88 -23.16 -8.10 -14.66
N ILE A 89 -22.15 -8.49 -13.86
CA ILE A 89 -21.25 -7.59 -13.16
C ILE A 89 -19.80 -7.92 -13.59
N PRO A 90 -19.01 -6.96 -14.09
CA PRO A 90 -17.58 -7.19 -14.37
C PRO A 90 -16.85 -7.64 -13.10
N TYR A 91 -15.94 -8.60 -13.21
CA TYR A 91 -15.20 -9.15 -12.06
C TYR A 91 -14.54 -8.07 -11.21
N ARG A 92 -13.90 -7.10 -11.85
CA ARG A 92 -13.23 -5.96 -11.19
C ARG A 92 -14.19 -5.08 -10.37
N MET A 93 -15.48 -5.09 -10.70
CA MET A 93 -16.52 -4.33 -10.01
C MET A 93 -17.16 -5.08 -8.84
N LEU A 94 -16.86 -6.36 -8.65
CA LEU A 94 -17.47 -7.16 -7.57
C LEU A 94 -17.12 -6.63 -6.18
N ARG A 95 -15.84 -6.33 -5.90
CA ARG A 95 -15.42 -5.77 -4.60
C ARG A 95 -16.08 -4.42 -4.29
N PRO A 96 -16.06 -3.41 -5.18
CA PRO A 96 -16.83 -2.17 -4.98
C PRO A 96 -18.33 -2.40 -4.81
N THR A 97 -18.91 -3.34 -5.56
CA THR A 97 -20.33 -3.67 -5.45
C THR A 97 -20.64 -4.26 -4.07
N ILE A 98 -19.83 -5.21 -3.57
CA ILE A 98 -19.99 -5.78 -2.23
C ILE A 98 -19.89 -4.70 -1.15
N ALA A 99 -18.95 -3.77 -1.27
CA ALA A 99 -18.77 -2.69 -0.30
C ALA A 99 -19.98 -1.73 -0.23
N ASN A 100 -20.67 -1.52 -1.34
CA ASN A 100 -21.81 -0.62 -1.41
C ASN A 100 -23.18 -1.33 -1.24
N GLU A 101 -23.23 -2.67 -1.31
CA GLU A 101 -24.47 -3.44 -1.19
C GLU A 101 -24.98 -3.47 0.26
N ALA A 102 -26.23 -3.12 0.47
CA ALA A 102 -26.88 -3.12 1.79
C ALA A 102 -27.35 -4.53 2.22
N ASP A 103 -27.87 -5.33 1.28
CA ASP A 103 -28.37 -6.68 1.57
C ASP A 103 -27.23 -7.68 1.82
N ARG A 104 -27.18 -8.21 3.05
CA ARG A 104 -26.15 -9.16 3.48
C ARG A 104 -26.17 -10.46 2.67
N GLY A 105 -27.36 -10.94 2.31
CA GLY A 105 -27.50 -12.15 1.50
C GLY A 105 -26.98 -11.95 0.08
N LYS A 106 -27.20 -10.75 -0.52
CA LYS A 106 -26.64 -10.42 -1.83
C LYS A 106 -25.11 -10.24 -1.75
N ARG A 107 -24.58 -9.59 -0.68
CA ARG A 107 -23.12 -9.52 -0.46
C ARG A 107 -22.48 -10.91 -0.44
N ARG A 108 -23.10 -11.86 0.28
CA ARG A 108 -22.63 -13.26 0.34
C ARG A 108 -22.57 -13.87 -1.06
N ARG A 109 -23.64 -13.79 -1.85
CA ARG A 109 -23.67 -14.38 -3.21
C ARG A 109 -22.65 -13.74 -4.14
N LEU A 110 -22.47 -12.42 -4.05
CA LEU A 110 -21.45 -11.70 -4.81
C LEU A 110 -20.04 -12.20 -4.46
N GLU A 111 -19.74 -12.35 -3.17
CA GLU A 111 -18.43 -12.81 -2.69
C GLU A 111 -18.18 -14.29 -3.03
N GLU A 112 -19.18 -15.17 -2.85
CA GLU A 112 -19.08 -16.58 -3.24
C GLU A 112 -18.82 -16.71 -4.75
N THR A 113 -19.50 -15.91 -5.58
CA THR A 113 -19.27 -15.90 -7.03
C THR A 113 -17.87 -15.37 -7.38
N ARG A 114 -17.43 -14.29 -6.72
CA ARG A 114 -16.07 -13.74 -6.89
C ARG A 114 -15.00 -14.77 -6.55
N ALA A 115 -15.16 -15.45 -5.42
CA ALA A 115 -14.22 -16.48 -4.96
C ALA A 115 -14.17 -17.68 -5.93
N ALA A 116 -15.31 -18.13 -6.46
CA ALA A 116 -15.38 -19.22 -7.41
C ALA A 116 -14.68 -18.86 -8.74
N LEU A 117 -14.94 -17.64 -9.28
CA LEU A 117 -14.27 -17.16 -10.49
C LEU A 117 -12.75 -17.00 -10.30
N GLY A 118 -12.33 -16.49 -9.14
CA GLY A 118 -10.91 -16.38 -8.80
C GLY A 118 -10.22 -17.75 -8.76
N GLU A 119 -10.87 -18.72 -8.11
CA GLU A 119 -10.37 -20.09 -8.03
C GLU A 119 -10.23 -20.76 -9.41
N GLU A 120 -11.24 -20.61 -10.25
CA GLU A 120 -11.29 -21.29 -11.55
C GLU A 120 -10.36 -20.65 -12.58
N HIS A 121 -10.29 -19.31 -12.62
CA HIS A 121 -9.64 -18.60 -13.72
C HIS A 121 -8.32 -17.92 -13.35
N LEU A 122 -8.15 -17.47 -12.11
CA LEU A 122 -6.96 -16.70 -11.69
C LEU A 122 -5.95 -17.57 -10.94
N ASN A 123 -6.37 -18.44 -10.04
CA ASN A 123 -5.45 -19.28 -9.26
C ASN A 123 -4.53 -20.17 -10.11
N PRO A 124 -4.94 -20.73 -11.26
CA PRO A 124 -4.00 -21.43 -12.14
C PRO A 124 -2.86 -20.53 -12.65
N ILE A 125 -3.16 -19.25 -12.93
CA ILE A 125 -2.17 -18.25 -13.38
C ILE A 125 -1.22 -17.90 -12.23
N HIS A 126 -1.75 -17.62 -11.04
CA HIS A 126 -0.96 -17.32 -9.85
C HIS A 126 -0.03 -18.49 -9.45
N LEU A 127 -0.53 -19.73 -9.54
CA LEU A 127 0.28 -20.91 -9.25
C LEU A 127 1.43 -21.06 -10.25
N GLU A 128 1.16 -20.88 -11.55
CA GLU A 128 2.18 -20.94 -12.58
C GLU A 128 3.24 -19.87 -12.37
N ALA A 129 2.84 -18.63 -12.02
CA ALA A 129 3.75 -17.54 -11.70
C ALA A 129 4.60 -17.85 -10.46
N ALA A 130 4.00 -18.36 -9.38
CA ALA A 130 4.74 -18.74 -8.17
C ALA A 130 5.81 -19.80 -8.44
N LEU A 131 5.50 -20.78 -9.28
CA LEU A 131 6.44 -21.84 -9.68
C LEU A 131 7.56 -21.31 -10.59
N LEU A 132 7.26 -20.35 -11.48
CA LEU A 132 8.27 -19.67 -12.30
C LEU A 132 9.22 -18.83 -11.45
N VAL A 133 8.70 -18.03 -10.53
CA VAL A 133 9.50 -17.23 -9.59
C VAL A 133 10.46 -18.11 -8.80
N ARG A 134 10.01 -19.26 -8.29
CA ARG A 134 10.89 -20.20 -7.56
C ARG A 134 12.07 -20.67 -8.41
N ARG A 135 11.81 -21.07 -9.66
CA ARG A 135 12.89 -21.46 -10.60
C ARG A 135 13.82 -20.28 -10.92
N GLY A 136 13.28 -19.09 -11.08
CA GLY A 136 14.07 -17.86 -11.28
C GLY A 136 14.98 -17.55 -10.10
N VAL A 137 14.51 -17.74 -8.88
CA VAL A 137 15.28 -17.57 -7.66
C VAL A 137 16.45 -18.58 -7.57
N GLU A 138 16.22 -19.84 -7.95
CA GLU A 138 17.28 -20.85 -8.04
C GLU A 138 18.36 -20.44 -9.06
N ALA A 139 17.94 -19.89 -10.21
CA ALA A 139 18.87 -19.39 -11.23
C ALA A 139 19.68 -18.18 -10.73
N LEU A 140 19.12 -17.35 -9.85
CA LEU A 140 19.82 -16.25 -9.16
C LEU A 140 20.74 -16.73 -8.03
N GLY A 141 20.87 -18.05 -7.81
CA GLY A 141 21.76 -18.65 -6.84
C GLY A 141 21.26 -18.59 -5.39
N ALA A 142 19.95 -18.51 -5.18
CA ALA A 142 19.32 -18.69 -3.88
C ALA A 142 18.46 -19.96 -3.87
N SER A 143 18.45 -20.70 -2.75
CA SER A 143 17.68 -21.94 -2.63
C SER A 143 16.18 -21.69 -2.47
N THR A 144 15.82 -20.52 -1.91
CA THR A 144 14.43 -20.11 -1.69
C THR A 144 14.27 -18.60 -1.90
N TYR A 145 13.03 -18.18 -2.16
CA TYR A 145 12.67 -16.77 -2.20
C TYR A 145 12.99 -16.04 -0.89
N LEU A 146 12.76 -16.72 0.24
CA LEU A 146 13.08 -16.18 1.56
C LEU A 146 14.60 -15.96 1.73
N GLU A 147 15.45 -16.89 1.28
CA GLU A 147 16.91 -16.72 1.30
C GLU A 147 17.34 -15.49 0.48
N LEU A 148 16.76 -15.31 -0.73
CA LEU A 148 17.09 -14.18 -1.58
C LEU A 148 16.83 -12.83 -0.87
N TYR A 149 15.65 -12.66 -0.28
CA TYR A 149 15.30 -11.39 0.34
C TYR A 149 15.87 -11.19 1.74
N ARG A 150 15.82 -12.22 2.60
CA ARG A 150 16.34 -12.14 3.97
C ARG A 150 17.85 -12.10 4.02
N ASP A 151 18.52 -13.07 3.38
CA ASP A 151 19.94 -13.31 3.58
C ASP A 151 20.80 -12.54 2.56
N LYS A 152 20.37 -12.49 1.28
CA LYS A 152 21.14 -11.82 0.23
C LYS A 152 20.85 -10.32 0.13
N PHE A 153 19.57 -9.91 0.19
CA PHE A 153 19.23 -8.47 0.19
C PHE A 153 19.25 -7.86 1.59
N GLY A 154 19.33 -8.68 2.65
CA GLY A 154 19.50 -8.22 4.04
C GLY A 154 18.22 -7.66 4.67
N MET A 155 17.03 -8.08 4.19
CA MET A 155 15.78 -7.68 4.81
C MET A 155 15.59 -8.34 6.17
N LYS A 156 15.28 -7.56 7.20
CA LYS A 156 15.15 -8.02 8.60
C LYS A 156 13.77 -8.65 8.87
N LEU A 157 13.42 -9.65 8.04
CA LEU A 157 12.08 -10.27 8.06
C LEU A 157 11.77 -11.00 9.38
N ASP A 158 12.78 -11.62 10.00
CA ASP A 158 12.59 -12.34 11.27
C ASP A 158 12.34 -11.37 12.43
N GLU A 159 13.01 -10.21 12.47
CA GLU A 159 12.77 -9.16 13.46
C GLU A 159 11.35 -8.57 13.29
N LEU A 160 10.95 -8.28 12.05
CA LEU A 160 9.61 -7.78 11.74
C LEU A 160 8.53 -8.80 12.10
N ALA A 161 8.75 -10.09 11.80
CA ALA A 161 7.81 -11.15 12.17
C ALA A 161 7.62 -11.26 13.69
N ALA A 162 8.70 -11.06 14.47
CA ALA A 162 8.61 -11.02 15.94
C ALA A 162 7.77 -9.84 16.43
N GLN A 163 7.98 -8.63 15.86
CA GLN A 163 7.16 -7.46 16.17
C GLN A 163 5.68 -7.66 15.78
N CYS A 164 5.42 -8.29 14.61
CA CYS A 164 4.06 -8.60 14.17
C CYS A 164 3.33 -9.54 15.14
N ARG A 165 3.99 -10.60 15.63
CA ARG A 165 3.39 -11.50 16.64
C ARG A 165 3.08 -10.73 17.92
N ALA A 166 4.04 -9.95 18.42
CA ALA A 166 3.85 -9.13 19.61
C ALA A 166 2.67 -8.14 19.45
N PHE A 167 2.56 -7.49 18.28
CA PHE A 167 1.44 -6.61 17.97
C PHE A 167 0.09 -7.33 17.96
N LEU A 168 0.02 -8.53 17.35
CA LEU A 168 -1.20 -9.34 17.32
C LEU A 168 -1.64 -9.73 18.72
N ASP A 169 -0.70 -10.20 19.56
CA ASP A 169 -0.97 -10.58 20.94
C ASP A 169 -1.43 -9.38 21.80
N ASP A 170 -0.70 -8.26 21.71
CA ASP A 170 -0.94 -7.05 22.50
C ASP A 170 -2.27 -6.36 22.15
N THR A 171 -2.70 -6.47 20.90
CA THR A 171 -3.93 -5.82 20.41
C THR A 171 -5.13 -6.77 20.28
N GLU A 172 -5.03 -8.03 20.70
CA GLU A 172 -6.10 -9.00 20.51
C GLU A 172 -7.41 -8.57 21.19
N ARG A 173 -7.34 -8.27 22.48
CA ARG A 173 -8.51 -7.81 23.23
C ARG A 173 -9.06 -6.48 22.69
N LEU A 174 -8.18 -5.56 22.32
CA LEU A 174 -8.59 -4.28 21.72
C LEU A 174 -9.36 -4.50 20.42
N TRP A 175 -8.90 -5.43 19.56
CA TRP A 175 -9.59 -5.78 18.33
C TRP A 175 -10.95 -6.43 18.60
N GLU A 176 -11.03 -7.37 19.55
CA GLU A 176 -12.29 -8.01 19.91
C GLU A 176 -13.33 -6.99 20.38
N GLU A 177 -12.95 -6.03 21.22
CA GLU A 177 -13.86 -4.99 21.75
C GLU A 177 -14.25 -3.96 20.69
N ALA A 178 -13.28 -3.41 19.95
CA ALA A 178 -13.52 -2.38 18.93
C ALA A 178 -14.18 -2.95 17.69
N GLY A 179 -13.75 -4.13 17.23
CA GLY A 179 -14.36 -4.82 16.10
C GLY A 179 -15.80 -5.22 16.38
N GLU A 180 -16.07 -5.79 17.59
CA GLU A 180 -17.45 -6.12 18.00
C GLU A 180 -18.37 -4.90 17.92
N ARG A 181 -17.94 -3.74 18.44
CA ARG A 181 -18.70 -2.49 18.35
C ARG A 181 -18.92 -2.06 16.92
N LEU A 182 -17.87 -2.00 16.10
CA LEU A 182 -17.93 -1.51 14.72
C LEU A 182 -18.80 -2.40 13.83
N PHE A 183 -18.67 -3.74 13.93
CA PHE A 183 -19.47 -4.67 13.13
C PHE A 183 -20.94 -4.63 13.52
N ARG A 184 -21.28 -4.51 14.82
CA ARG A 184 -22.66 -4.31 15.25
C ARG A 184 -23.27 -3.05 14.70
N GLU A 185 -22.54 -1.94 14.75
CA GLU A 185 -23.02 -0.63 14.28
C GLU A 185 -23.17 -0.57 12.76
N ARG A 186 -22.22 -1.14 12.02
CA ARG A 186 -22.14 -0.98 10.56
C ARG A 186 -22.76 -2.11 9.75
N ALA A 187 -22.73 -3.33 10.25
CA ALA A 187 -23.24 -4.51 9.57
C ALA A 187 -24.42 -5.19 10.32
N GLY A 188 -24.69 -4.79 11.55
CA GLY A 188 -25.78 -5.35 12.36
C GLY A 188 -25.50 -6.79 12.87
N VAL A 189 -24.21 -7.20 12.89
CA VAL A 189 -23.77 -8.53 13.32
C VAL A 189 -22.67 -8.41 14.37
N SER A 190 -22.52 -9.41 15.24
CA SER A 190 -21.37 -9.50 16.14
C SER A 190 -20.10 -9.83 15.35
N LEU A 191 -18.92 -9.58 15.94
CA LEU A 191 -17.65 -9.97 15.34
C LEU A 191 -17.55 -11.48 15.10
N THR A 192 -18.13 -12.28 16.00
CA THR A 192 -18.18 -13.76 15.87
C THR A 192 -19.13 -14.24 14.78
N GLU A 193 -20.09 -13.44 14.37
CA GLU A 193 -21.03 -13.71 13.27
C GLU A 193 -20.61 -13.03 11.96
N ALA A 194 -19.57 -12.19 12.03
CA ALA A 194 -19.05 -11.47 10.87
C ALA A 194 -18.39 -12.44 9.89
N GLU A 195 -18.62 -12.17 8.64
CA GLU A 195 -18.09 -12.93 7.52
C GLU A 195 -17.31 -12.05 6.59
N ARG A 196 -16.43 -12.62 5.76
CA ARG A 196 -15.58 -11.86 4.84
C ARG A 196 -16.34 -10.88 3.93
N TRP A 197 -17.60 -11.15 3.60
CA TRP A 197 -18.45 -10.25 2.81
C TRP A 197 -19.00 -9.05 3.58
N ASP A 198 -18.88 -9.05 4.91
CA ASP A 198 -19.28 -7.90 5.74
C ASP A 198 -18.14 -6.86 5.83
N VAL A 199 -16.89 -7.30 5.77
CA VAL A 199 -15.69 -6.47 5.92
C VAL A 199 -15.66 -5.27 4.97
N PRO A 200 -15.85 -5.42 3.63
CA PRO A 200 -15.82 -4.27 2.71
C PRO A 200 -16.90 -3.23 3.03
N ARG A 201 -18.07 -3.68 3.48
CA ARG A 201 -19.18 -2.81 3.85
C ARG A 201 -18.90 -2.02 5.12
N VAL A 202 -18.32 -2.66 6.12
CA VAL A 202 -18.00 -2.03 7.41
C VAL A 202 -16.99 -0.89 7.20
N PHE A 203 -15.92 -1.12 6.45
CA PHE A 203 -14.85 -0.14 6.27
C PHE A 203 -15.12 0.91 5.18
N ARG A 204 -16.11 0.70 4.29
CA ARG A 204 -16.56 1.73 3.33
C ARG A 204 -17.13 2.96 4.04
N ALA A 205 -17.73 2.79 5.22
CA ALA A 205 -18.26 3.84 6.09
C ALA A 205 -19.07 4.95 5.37
N PRO A 206 -20.12 4.64 4.57
CA PRO A 206 -20.80 5.60 3.71
C PRO A 206 -21.55 6.70 4.48
N THR A 207 -21.73 6.55 5.78
CA THR A 207 -22.36 7.56 6.65
C THR A 207 -21.56 8.87 6.74
N TRP A 208 -20.28 8.84 6.37
CA TRP A 208 -19.40 10.00 6.40
C TRP A 208 -19.22 10.69 5.04
N ASP A 209 -19.81 10.17 3.96
CA ASP A 209 -19.59 10.71 2.60
C ASP A 209 -19.95 12.21 2.50
N ALA A 210 -21.00 12.63 3.17
CA ALA A 210 -21.45 14.04 3.13
C ALA A 210 -20.43 15.03 3.75
N GLN A 211 -19.57 14.57 4.64
CA GLN A 211 -18.54 15.38 5.30
C GLN A 211 -17.25 15.48 4.46
N PHE A 212 -17.10 14.63 3.45
CA PHE A 212 -15.95 14.56 2.57
C PHE A 212 -16.33 14.86 1.10
N PRO A 213 -16.76 16.10 0.78
CA PRO A 213 -17.20 16.46 -0.57
C PRO A 213 -16.04 16.53 -1.56
N ALA A 214 -16.28 16.12 -2.81
CA ALA A 214 -15.27 16.04 -3.86
C ALA A 214 -14.65 17.41 -4.20
N ASP A 215 -15.44 18.47 -4.21
CA ASP A 215 -15.02 19.82 -4.60
C ASP A 215 -14.08 20.50 -3.56
N ARG A 216 -14.03 19.98 -2.33
CA ARG A 216 -13.12 20.49 -1.28
C ARG A 216 -11.80 19.72 -1.18
N MET A 217 -11.63 18.60 -1.86
CA MET A 217 -10.46 17.73 -1.74
C MET A 217 -9.15 18.46 -2.08
N VAL A 218 -9.02 18.96 -3.31
CA VAL A 218 -7.83 19.68 -3.76
C VAL A 218 -7.63 20.99 -3.00
N PRO A 219 -8.65 21.84 -2.77
CA PRO A 219 -8.49 23.03 -1.94
C PRO A 219 -8.00 22.75 -0.51
N ALA A 220 -8.42 21.65 0.12
CA ALA A 220 -7.96 21.29 1.46
C ALA A 220 -6.50 20.81 1.46
N LEU A 221 -6.07 20.07 0.43
CA LEU A 221 -4.68 19.70 0.24
C LEU A 221 -3.81 20.94 0.04
N GLU A 222 -4.18 21.82 -0.91
CA GLU A 222 -3.45 23.08 -1.16
C GLU A 222 -3.33 23.94 0.11
N ALA A 223 -4.41 24.05 0.88
CA ALA A 223 -4.40 24.81 2.15
C ALA A 223 -3.52 24.14 3.20
N THR A 224 -3.44 22.81 3.24
CA THR A 224 -2.57 22.09 4.18
C THR A 224 -1.10 22.29 3.81
N LEU A 225 -0.76 22.15 2.54
CA LEU A 225 0.61 22.39 2.04
C LEU A 225 1.02 23.87 2.20
N ALA A 226 0.13 24.82 1.92
CA ALA A 226 0.40 26.24 2.11
C ALA A 226 0.71 26.61 3.56
N ASP A 227 0.00 26.02 4.53
CA ASP A 227 0.30 26.19 5.95
C ASP A 227 1.68 25.61 6.35
N LEU A 228 2.14 24.55 5.67
CA LEU A 228 3.50 24.02 5.78
C LEU A 228 4.54 24.84 4.98
N GLY A 229 4.11 25.90 4.31
CA GLY A 229 4.99 26.76 3.50
C GLY A 229 5.30 26.20 2.13
N ILE A 230 4.47 25.29 1.60
CA ILE A 230 4.58 24.67 0.28
C ILE A 230 3.44 25.20 -0.60
N ASP A 231 3.76 25.83 -1.70
CA ASP A 231 2.77 26.24 -2.69
C ASP A 231 2.73 25.19 -3.82
N LEU A 232 1.76 24.27 -3.75
CA LEU A 232 1.61 23.16 -4.68
C LEU A 232 1.56 23.61 -6.14
N ARG A 233 0.92 24.76 -6.42
CA ARG A 233 0.76 25.29 -7.78
C ARG A 233 2.01 25.95 -8.34
N SER A 234 2.94 26.37 -7.49
CA SER A 234 4.20 27.00 -7.90
C SER A 234 5.34 26.00 -8.08
N GLN A 235 5.16 24.74 -7.69
CA GLN A 235 6.13 23.68 -7.94
C GLN A 235 6.11 23.28 -9.42
N GLU A 236 7.12 23.74 -10.20
CA GLU A 236 7.19 23.50 -11.66
C GLU A 236 7.33 22.01 -12.01
N ASN A 237 7.85 21.21 -11.10
CA ASN A 237 8.08 19.77 -11.24
C ASN A 237 6.90 18.90 -10.76
N VAL A 238 5.85 19.48 -10.16
CA VAL A 238 4.63 18.78 -9.76
C VAL A 238 3.49 19.09 -10.71
N HIS A 239 2.88 18.05 -11.26
CA HIS A 239 1.78 18.19 -12.20
C HIS A 239 0.51 17.55 -11.63
N LEU A 240 -0.45 18.39 -11.26
CA LEU A 240 -1.74 17.95 -10.74
C LEU A 240 -2.74 17.67 -11.88
N ASP A 241 -3.14 16.41 -12.03
CA ASP A 241 -4.11 15.96 -13.03
C ASP A 241 -5.43 15.59 -12.35
N VAL A 242 -6.39 16.51 -12.35
CA VAL A 242 -7.75 16.37 -11.77
C VAL A 242 -8.84 16.27 -12.84
N GLU A 243 -8.49 16.27 -14.13
CA GLU A 243 -9.46 16.21 -15.21
C GLU A 243 -10.22 14.87 -15.20
N GLN A 244 -11.52 14.94 -15.46
CA GLN A 244 -12.35 13.76 -15.65
C GLN A 244 -12.20 13.22 -17.07
N ARG A 245 -11.90 11.93 -17.21
CA ARG A 245 -11.81 11.23 -18.50
C ARG A 245 -12.47 9.85 -18.38
N PRO A 246 -13.14 9.36 -19.44
CA PRO A 246 -13.86 8.08 -19.39
C PRO A 246 -12.99 6.87 -19.03
N LEU A 247 -11.71 6.89 -19.42
CA LEU A 247 -10.76 5.79 -19.20
C LEU A 247 -9.83 6.02 -17.98
N LYS A 248 -9.93 7.18 -17.33
CA LYS A 248 -9.12 7.47 -16.15
C LYS A 248 -9.54 6.57 -14.99
N THR A 249 -8.54 5.99 -14.31
CA THR A 249 -8.83 5.24 -13.08
C THR A 249 -9.48 6.16 -12.04
N PRO A 250 -10.51 5.70 -11.33
CA PRO A 250 -11.10 6.48 -10.24
C PRO A 250 -10.18 6.59 -9.02
N ARG A 251 -9.14 5.77 -8.93
CA ARG A 251 -8.21 5.74 -7.82
C ARG A 251 -7.12 6.79 -8.00
N ALA A 252 -6.82 7.55 -6.94
CA ALA A 252 -5.66 8.44 -6.94
C ALA A 252 -4.35 7.66 -7.11
N PHE A 253 -3.35 8.28 -7.72
CA PHE A 253 -1.99 7.75 -7.77
C PHE A 253 -0.96 8.85 -8.01
N CYS A 254 0.25 8.63 -7.49
CA CYS A 254 1.45 9.39 -7.82
C CYS A 254 2.23 8.65 -8.91
N ALA A 255 2.66 9.36 -9.95
CA ALA A 255 3.59 8.82 -10.95
C ALA A 255 4.87 9.65 -10.96
N PRO A 256 5.95 9.17 -10.32
CA PRO A 256 7.24 9.85 -10.27
C PRO A 256 8.05 9.53 -11.54
N ILE A 257 7.67 10.12 -12.68
CA ILE A 257 8.23 9.83 -14.00
C ILE A 257 9.74 10.11 -14.03
N GLU A 258 10.13 11.31 -13.61
CA GLU A 258 11.53 11.69 -13.41
C GLU A 258 11.66 12.39 -12.06
N VAL A 259 12.43 11.82 -11.16
CA VAL A 259 12.61 12.33 -9.79
C VAL A 259 13.89 13.17 -9.71
N PRO A 260 13.79 14.44 -9.28
CA PRO A 260 12.58 15.17 -8.86
C PRO A 260 11.87 15.95 -9.97
N GLU A 261 12.30 15.87 -11.22
CA GLU A 261 12.00 16.81 -12.29
C GLU A 261 10.56 16.74 -12.84
N LYS A 262 9.90 15.55 -12.74
CA LYS A 262 8.54 15.33 -13.27
C LYS A 262 7.77 14.33 -12.42
N VAL A 263 6.92 14.86 -11.54
CA VAL A 263 6.07 14.07 -10.65
C VAL A 263 4.61 14.42 -10.91
N MET A 264 3.80 13.39 -11.19
CA MET A 264 2.37 13.54 -11.49
C MET A 264 1.56 13.16 -10.25
N LEU A 265 0.68 14.04 -9.78
CA LEU A 265 -0.36 13.74 -8.81
C LEU A 265 -1.70 13.63 -9.52
N VAL A 266 -2.25 12.43 -9.60
CA VAL A 266 -3.42 12.13 -10.42
C VAL A 266 -4.58 11.73 -9.53
N ILE A 267 -5.72 12.38 -9.73
CA ILE A 267 -6.99 12.00 -9.10
C ILE A 267 -8.18 12.39 -9.99
N GLN A 268 -9.24 11.59 -9.91
CA GLN A 268 -10.57 11.95 -10.36
C GLN A 268 -11.46 12.12 -9.12
N PRO A 269 -11.63 13.35 -8.58
CA PRO A 269 -12.31 13.55 -7.30
C PRO A 269 -13.76 13.08 -7.36
N MET A 270 -14.13 12.14 -6.49
CA MET A 270 -15.49 11.64 -6.33
C MET A 270 -16.05 11.93 -4.94
N GLY A 271 -15.17 12.13 -3.96
CA GLY A 271 -15.51 12.38 -2.57
C GLY A 271 -15.69 11.10 -1.75
N GLY A 272 -16.00 11.29 -0.48
CA GLY A 272 -16.02 10.25 0.54
C GLY A 272 -14.66 10.03 1.21
N PRO A 273 -14.64 9.41 2.42
CA PRO A 273 -13.42 9.27 3.21
C PRO A 273 -12.26 8.59 2.48
N ASP A 274 -12.56 7.54 1.71
CA ASP A 274 -11.53 6.74 1.03
C ASP A 274 -10.82 7.54 -0.06
N ASP A 275 -11.57 8.37 -0.80
CA ASP A 275 -11.02 9.19 -1.86
C ASP A 275 -10.12 10.32 -1.30
N TRP A 276 -10.53 10.90 -0.17
CA TRP A 276 -9.73 11.88 0.56
C TRP A 276 -8.44 11.28 1.11
N ARG A 277 -8.50 10.11 1.74
CA ARG A 277 -7.32 9.38 2.21
C ARG A 277 -6.37 9.07 1.05
N ALA A 278 -6.91 8.61 -0.08
CA ALA A 278 -6.12 8.31 -1.27
C ALA A 278 -5.41 9.55 -1.82
N LEU A 279 -6.10 10.71 -1.96
CA LEU A 279 -5.46 11.94 -2.42
C LEU A 279 -4.31 12.37 -1.50
N PHE A 280 -4.53 12.35 -0.18
CA PHE A 280 -3.52 12.76 0.78
C PHE A 280 -2.34 11.78 0.81
N HIS A 281 -2.60 10.48 0.68
CA HIS A 281 -1.56 9.46 0.54
C HIS A 281 -0.67 9.74 -0.68
N GLU A 282 -1.26 9.92 -1.84
CA GLU A 282 -0.52 10.18 -3.07
C GLU A 282 0.18 11.55 -3.06
N ALA A 283 -0.37 12.53 -2.34
CA ALA A 283 0.30 13.80 -2.11
C ALA A 283 1.57 13.65 -1.25
N GLY A 284 1.58 12.76 -0.25
CA GLY A 284 2.79 12.46 0.51
C GLY A 284 3.90 11.87 -0.34
N HIS A 285 3.58 10.92 -1.23
CA HIS A 285 4.53 10.45 -2.25
C HIS A 285 5.01 11.57 -3.17
N THR A 286 4.07 12.39 -3.64
CA THR A 286 4.36 13.50 -4.57
C THR A 286 5.35 14.49 -3.97
N GLU A 287 5.11 14.96 -2.75
CA GLU A 287 5.99 15.90 -2.07
C GLU A 287 7.37 15.29 -1.77
N HIS A 288 7.41 14.03 -1.36
CA HIS A 288 8.67 13.32 -1.17
C HIS A 288 9.49 13.27 -2.47
N PHE A 289 8.93 12.79 -3.56
CA PHE A 289 9.67 12.67 -4.82
C PHE A 289 10.02 14.03 -5.43
N ALA A 290 9.12 15.02 -5.36
CA ALA A 290 9.35 16.36 -5.89
C ALA A 290 10.42 17.14 -5.13
N ASN A 291 10.64 16.85 -3.84
CA ASN A 291 11.65 17.49 -3.00
C ASN A 291 12.92 16.64 -2.82
N THR A 292 13.01 15.47 -3.44
CA THR A 292 14.23 14.64 -3.44
C THR A 292 15.36 15.38 -4.14
N SER A 293 16.58 15.37 -3.56
CA SER A 293 17.72 16.06 -4.18
C SER A 293 18.11 15.45 -5.53
N SER A 294 18.24 16.29 -6.56
CA SER A 294 18.73 15.89 -7.88
C SER A 294 20.19 15.45 -7.88
N ASP A 295 20.97 15.81 -6.84
CA ASP A 295 22.36 15.40 -6.69
C ASP A 295 22.52 13.93 -6.27
N LEU A 296 21.45 13.30 -5.81
CA LEU A 296 21.47 11.89 -5.45
C LEU A 296 21.54 10.99 -6.70
N PRO A 297 22.29 9.89 -6.68
CA PRO A 297 22.25 8.89 -7.74
C PRO A 297 20.88 8.19 -7.79
N VAL A 298 20.57 7.55 -8.92
CA VAL A 298 19.25 6.92 -9.14
C VAL A 298 18.90 5.86 -8.08
N GLU A 299 19.90 5.14 -7.56
CA GLU A 299 19.75 4.13 -6.52
C GLU A 299 19.19 4.72 -5.22
N GLU A 300 19.57 5.94 -4.91
CA GLU A 300 19.13 6.65 -3.71
C GLU A 300 17.87 7.49 -3.93
N ARG A 301 17.59 7.89 -5.19
CA ARG A 301 16.36 8.60 -5.54
C ARG A 301 15.15 7.69 -5.74
N ARG A 302 15.35 6.44 -6.22
CA ARG A 302 14.28 5.61 -6.76
C ARG A 302 14.29 4.13 -6.38
N LEU A 303 15.43 3.58 -5.94
CA LEU A 303 15.60 2.14 -5.73
C LEU A 303 15.80 1.75 -4.26
N GLY A 304 15.80 2.71 -3.35
CA GLY A 304 16.04 2.45 -1.93
C GLY A 304 14.83 1.86 -1.19
N ASP A 305 14.71 2.24 0.07
CA ASP A 305 13.69 1.66 0.95
C ASP A 305 12.29 2.25 0.70
N ASN A 306 11.36 1.42 0.21
CA ASN A 306 9.99 1.82 -0.02
C ASN A 306 9.22 2.18 1.27
N ALA A 307 9.65 1.69 2.44
CA ALA A 307 9.04 2.08 3.70
C ALA A 307 9.19 3.58 4.00
N VAL A 308 10.20 4.24 3.44
CA VAL A 308 10.40 5.69 3.57
C VAL A 308 9.32 6.45 2.81
N THR A 309 9.14 6.15 1.52
CA THR A 309 8.12 6.85 0.71
C THR A 309 6.69 6.53 1.15
N GLU A 310 6.41 5.27 1.52
CA GLU A 310 5.12 4.88 2.11
C GLU A 310 4.87 5.58 3.46
N GLY A 311 5.91 5.78 4.26
CA GLY A 311 5.78 6.50 5.52
C GLY A 311 5.40 7.97 5.34
N TRP A 312 5.96 8.63 4.34
CA TRP A 312 5.55 9.98 3.96
C TRP A 312 4.10 10.06 3.45
N ALA A 313 3.70 9.07 2.64
CA ALA A 313 2.34 8.94 2.17
C ALA A 313 1.36 8.74 3.33
N MET A 314 1.67 7.84 4.27
CA MET A 314 0.84 7.59 5.45
C MET A 314 0.78 8.79 6.40
N LEU A 315 1.85 9.56 6.53
CA LEU A 315 1.85 10.79 7.34
C LEU A 315 0.80 11.79 6.85
N PHE A 316 0.67 11.96 5.55
CA PHE A 316 -0.35 12.83 4.97
C PHE A 316 -1.74 12.18 4.98
N GLN A 317 -1.85 10.90 4.62
CA GLN A 317 -3.11 10.15 4.66
C GLN A 317 -3.78 10.27 6.02
N HIS A 318 -3.05 10.05 7.10
CA HIS A 318 -3.61 10.03 8.44
C HIS A 318 -3.96 11.44 8.99
N LEU A 319 -3.57 12.52 8.34
CA LEU A 319 -4.12 13.85 8.65
C LEU A 319 -5.64 13.88 8.49
N THR A 320 -6.17 13.14 7.51
CA THR A 320 -7.62 13.07 7.27
C THR A 320 -8.40 12.35 8.37
N ASP A 321 -7.72 11.70 9.30
CA ASP A 321 -8.28 11.06 10.50
C ASP A 321 -7.97 11.84 11.79
N GLU A 322 -7.19 12.95 11.73
CA GLU A 322 -6.82 13.75 12.88
C GLU A 322 -7.94 14.75 13.27
N PRO A 323 -8.48 14.72 14.50
CA PRO A 323 -9.55 15.62 14.91
C PRO A 323 -9.23 17.12 14.73
N ALA A 324 -7.99 17.53 15.01
CA ALA A 324 -7.53 18.90 14.84
C ALA A 324 -7.53 19.33 13.37
N TRP A 325 -7.12 18.46 12.46
CA TRP A 325 -7.12 18.72 11.03
C TRP A 325 -8.55 18.75 10.48
N LEU A 326 -9.39 17.76 10.83
CA LEU A 326 -10.80 17.68 10.45
C LEU A 326 -11.57 18.93 10.84
N THR A 327 -11.40 19.40 12.08
CA THR A 327 -12.02 20.63 12.57
C THR A 327 -11.52 21.83 11.77
N ARG A 328 -10.21 21.95 11.56
CA ARG A 328 -9.62 23.13 10.89
C ARG A 328 -9.97 23.21 9.41
N ARG A 329 -10.01 22.07 8.69
CA ARG A 329 -10.18 22.01 7.23
C ARG A 329 -11.62 21.81 6.78
N LEU A 330 -12.40 21.07 7.56
CA LEU A 330 -13.73 20.64 7.15
C LEU A 330 -14.88 21.16 8.05
N ASP A 331 -14.58 21.85 9.15
CA ASP A 331 -15.57 22.16 10.19
C ASP A 331 -16.34 20.89 10.61
N PHE A 332 -15.60 19.78 10.76
CA PHE A 332 -16.16 18.46 10.93
C PHE A 332 -17.00 18.35 12.20
N PRO A 333 -18.23 17.87 12.16
CA PRO A 333 -19.15 17.97 13.30
C PRO A 333 -18.84 16.99 14.45
N ARG A 334 -18.21 15.88 14.16
CA ARG A 334 -17.89 14.79 15.12
C ARG A 334 -16.52 14.18 14.81
N PRO A 335 -15.44 14.99 14.95
CA PRO A 335 -14.12 14.55 14.52
C PRO A 335 -13.55 13.40 15.37
N GLU A 336 -13.86 13.35 16.66
CA GLU A 336 -13.39 12.29 17.57
C GLU A 336 -14.08 10.95 17.26
N GLU A 337 -15.35 10.96 16.91
CA GLU A 337 -16.08 9.74 16.51
C GLU A 337 -15.50 9.16 15.20
N PHE A 338 -15.23 10.03 14.22
CA PHE A 338 -14.61 9.61 12.96
C PHE A 338 -13.18 9.10 13.17
N ALA A 339 -12.38 9.76 14.00
CA ALA A 339 -11.03 9.32 14.35
C ALA A 339 -11.03 7.96 15.05
N ALA A 340 -11.98 7.69 15.94
CA ALA A 340 -12.13 6.38 16.59
C ALA A 340 -12.47 5.26 15.59
N GLU A 341 -13.34 5.55 14.61
CA GLU A 341 -13.62 4.59 13.54
C GLU A 341 -12.40 4.37 12.64
N GLY A 342 -11.67 5.44 12.29
CA GLY A 342 -10.42 5.38 11.55
C GLY A 342 -9.36 4.55 12.27
N ALA A 343 -9.20 4.75 13.58
CA ALA A 343 -8.30 3.95 14.42
C ALA A 343 -8.68 2.48 14.47
N THR A 344 -9.99 2.15 14.52
CA THR A 344 -10.47 0.76 14.45
C THR A 344 -10.17 0.15 13.06
N GLY A 345 -10.30 0.94 12.00
CA GLY A 345 -9.90 0.53 10.64
C GLY A 345 -8.40 0.27 10.55
N LEU A 346 -7.57 1.17 11.08
CA LEU A 346 -6.12 0.98 11.13
C LEU A 346 -5.74 -0.28 11.91
N LEU A 347 -6.38 -0.53 13.06
CA LEU A 347 -6.17 -1.76 13.84
C LEU A 347 -6.43 -3.00 12.99
N TYR A 348 -7.55 -3.05 12.25
CA TYR A 348 -7.86 -4.15 11.34
C TYR A 348 -6.77 -4.34 10.28
N PHE A 349 -6.36 -3.26 9.61
CA PHE A 349 -5.38 -3.35 8.53
C PHE A 349 -4.00 -3.77 9.03
N VAL A 350 -3.52 -3.21 10.14
CA VAL A 350 -2.21 -3.59 10.69
C VAL A 350 -2.22 -5.06 11.16
N ARG A 351 -3.29 -5.53 11.83
CA ARG A 351 -3.45 -6.95 12.19
C ARG A 351 -3.46 -7.84 10.95
N ARG A 352 -4.18 -7.44 9.89
CA ARG A 352 -4.22 -8.18 8.61
C ARG A 352 -2.83 -8.26 7.96
N TYR A 353 -2.08 -7.17 7.97
CA TYR A 353 -0.74 -7.14 7.36
C TYR A 353 0.29 -7.88 8.22
N CYS A 354 0.16 -7.86 9.54
CA CYS A 354 0.93 -8.73 10.42
C CYS A 354 0.67 -10.22 10.13
N ALA A 355 -0.58 -10.62 9.97
CA ALA A 355 -0.92 -11.98 9.58
C ALA A 355 -0.42 -12.33 8.18
N LYS A 356 -0.54 -11.39 7.23
CA LYS A 356 -0.08 -11.56 5.84
C LYS A 356 1.42 -11.81 5.76
N ILE A 357 2.27 -11.03 6.44
CA ILE A 357 3.72 -11.26 6.42
C ILE A 357 4.08 -12.62 7.04
N LEU A 358 3.41 -13.02 8.12
CA LEU A 358 3.62 -14.33 8.73
C LEU A 358 3.23 -15.46 7.76
N TYR A 359 2.14 -15.29 7.02
CA TYR A 359 1.76 -16.22 5.97
C TYR A 359 2.75 -16.25 4.80
N GLU A 360 3.20 -15.09 4.30
CA GLU A 360 4.17 -15.02 3.19
C GLU A 360 5.50 -15.71 3.55
N LEU A 361 5.97 -15.54 4.78
CA LEU A 361 7.17 -16.25 5.25
C LEU A 361 7.01 -17.77 5.18
N GLU A 362 5.88 -18.30 5.66
CA GLU A 362 5.58 -19.74 5.57
C GLU A 362 5.36 -20.20 4.12
N PHE A 363 4.66 -19.40 3.31
CA PHE A 363 4.43 -19.69 1.88
C PHE A 363 5.74 -19.82 1.10
N HIS A 364 6.67 -18.89 1.30
CA HIS A 364 7.95 -18.92 0.62
C HIS A 364 8.94 -19.97 1.18
N ALA A 365 8.72 -20.45 2.40
CA ALA A 365 9.45 -21.58 2.96
C ALA A 365 8.87 -22.95 2.56
N ALA A 366 7.58 -23.00 2.17
CA ALA A 366 6.91 -24.25 1.80
C ALA A 366 7.45 -24.82 0.47
N GLY A 367 7.66 -26.14 0.41
CA GLY A 367 8.10 -26.80 -0.82
C GLY A 367 7.05 -26.79 -1.95
N ASP A 368 5.76 -26.88 -1.59
CA ASP A 368 4.63 -26.89 -2.52
C ASP A 368 3.62 -25.80 -2.13
N PRO A 369 3.44 -24.74 -2.96
CA PRO A 369 2.51 -23.67 -2.69
C PRO A 369 1.04 -24.13 -2.59
N THR A 370 0.66 -25.24 -3.24
CA THR A 370 -0.73 -25.72 -3.22
C THR A 370 -1.17 -26.21 -1.84
N THR A 371 -0.23 -26.56 -0.97
CA THR A 371 -0.50 -27.01 0.41
C THR A 371 -0.83 -25.88 1.38
N MET A 372 -0.63 -24.62 0.96
CA MET A 372 -0.71 -23.46 1.85
C MET A 372 -2.12 -22.89 2.04
N ARG A 373 -3.11 -23.38 1.30
CA ARG A 373 -4.50 -22.89 1.34
C ARG A 373 -5.11 -22.89 2.76
N GLY A 374 -5.01 -24.02 3.47
CA GLY A 374 -5.51 -24.14 4.84
C GLY A 374 -4.77 -23.23 5.81
N ARG A 375 -3.45 -23.13 5.64
CA ARG A 375 -2.60 -22.29 6.48
C ARG A 375 -2.89 -20.80 6.33
N TYR A 376 -3.20 -20.36 5.10
CA TYR A 376 -3.66 -19.00 4.83
C TYR A 376 -4.91 -18.65 5.64
N VAL A 377 -5.93 -19.53 5.58
CA VAL A 377 -7.18 -19.33 6.33
C VAL A 377 -6.92 -19.30 7.83
N GLU A 378 -6.13 -20.23 8.34
CA GLU A 378 -5.83 -20.35 9.78
C GLU A 378 -5.16 -19.08 10.32
N ILE A 379 -4.07 -18.62 9.70
CA ILE A 379 -3.30 -17.44 10.17
C ILE A 379 -4.15 -16.17 10.13
N LEU A 380 -4.89 -15.94 9.05
CA LEU A 380 -5.68 -14.71 8.94
C LEU A 380 -6.94 -14.76 9.83
N ALA A 381 -7.61 -15.91 9.94
CA ALA A 381 -8.77 -16.05 10.81
C ALA A 381 -8.39 -15.89 12.29
N GLU A 382 -7.23 -16.40 12.73
CA GLU A 382 -6.72 -16.18 14.08
C GLU A 382 -6.52 -14.70 14.38
N ALA A 383 -5.86 -13.98 13.47
CA ALA A 383 -5.56 -12.57 13.63
C ALA A 383 -6.80 -11.66 13.57
N LEU A 384 -7.76 -11.95 12.69
CA LEU A 384 -8.88 -11.06 12.38
C LEU A 384 -10.19 -11.47 13.04
N LYS A 385 -10.28 -12.70 13.58
CA LYS A 385 -11.52 -13.34 14.07
C LYS A 385 -12.60 -13.46 13.00
N ILE A 386 -12.22 -13.33 11.73
CA ILE A 386 -13.07 -13.45 10.54
C ILE A 386 -12.35 -14.33 9.52
N GLU A 387 -13.04 -15.33 9.01
CA GLU A 387 -12.46 -16.26 8.04
C GLU A 387 -12.30 -15.61 6.65
N PRO A 388 -11.07 -15.57 6.09
CA PRO A 388 -10.84 -15.05 4.74
C PRO A 388 -11.35 -16.02 3.66
N SER A 389 -11.39 -15.56 2.41
CA SER A 389 -11.62 -16.47 1.28
C SER A 389 -10.40 -17.35 1.03
N ALA A 390 -10.57 -18.66 1.16
CA ALA A 390 -9.50 -19.62 0.89
C ALA A 390 -8.96 -19.55 -0.56
N SER A 391 -9.75 -19.01 -1.51
CA SER A 391 -9.30 -18.82 -2.90
C SER A 391 -8.23 -17.73 -3.06
N GLU A 392 -8.01 -16.89 -2.03
CA GLU A 392 -7.04 -15.80 -2.12
C GLU A 392 -5.60 -16.19 -1.71
N TYR A 393 -5.37 -17.42 -1.29
CA TYR A 393 -4.10 -17.89 -0.75
C TYR A 393 -2.89 -17.71 -1.70
N LEU A 394 -3.10 -17.65 -3.01
CA LEU A 394 -2.05 -17.34 -4.01
C LEU A 394 -2.06 -15.86 -4.43
N ALA A 395 -3.24 -15.25 -4.46
CA ALA A 395 -3.40 -13.87 -4.88
C ALA A 395 -2.96 -12.84 -3.82
N ASP A 396 -2.97 -13.24 -2.53
CA ASP A 396 -2.59 -12.37 -1.40
C ASP A 396 -1.10 -12.52 -1.04
N ILE A 397 -0.24 -12.64 -2.05
CA ILE A 397 1.22 -12.68 -1.91
C ILE A 397 1.80 -11.45 -2.60
N ASP A 398 2.60 -10.68 -1.88
CA ASP A 398 3.27 -9.52 -2.45
C ASP A 398 4.64 -9.89 -3.03
N SER A 399 4.94 -9.36 -4.21
CA SER A 399 6.30 -9.42 -4.74
C SER A 399 7.26 -8.65 -3.83
N GLY A 400 8.45 -9.20 -3.59
CA GLY A 400 9.48 -8.51 -2.80
C GLY A 400 9.16 -8.35 -1.32
N PHE A 401 8.21 -9.10 -0.77
CA PHE A 401 7.71 -8.87 0.58
C PHE A 401 7.27 -7.40 0.79
N TYR A 402 6.59 -6.80 -0.20
CA TYR A 402 6.18 -5.39 -0.12
C TYR A 402 5.33 -5.08 1.12
N VAL A 403 4.59 -6.07 1.64
CA VAL A 403 3.90 -6.01 2.93
C VAL A 403 4.80 -5.53 4.08
N SER A 404 6.11 -5.84 4.02
CA SER A 404 7.09 -5.37 5.01
C SER A 404 7.31 -3.85 4.95
N SER A 405 7.21 -3.26 3.77
CA SER A 405 7.32 -1.80 3.61
C SER A 405 6.14 -1.10 4.27
N TYR A 406 4.91 -1.58 4.09
CA TYR A 406 3.73 -1.04 4.76
C TYR A 406 3.80 -1.15 6.29
N LEU A 407 4.19 -2.31 6.82
CA LEU A 407 4.29 -2.50 8.28
C LEU A 407 5.32 -1.55 8.89
N ARG A 408 6.49 -1.41 8.26
CA ARG A 408 7.55 -0.52 8.70
C ARG A 408 7.16 0.96 8.53
N SER A 409 6.42 1.31 7.49
CA SER A 409 5.95 2.67 7.26
C SER A 409 4.89 3.12 8.26
N TRP A 410 4.00 2.24 8.72
CA TRP A 410 3.07 2.56 9.81
C TRP A 410 3.80 2.87 11.12
N ALA A 411 4.83 2.08 11.48
CA ALA A 411 5.65 2.35 12.66
C ALA A 411 6.44 3.66 12.51
N PHE A 412 7.08 3.84 11.35
CA PHE A 412 7.82 5.07 11.04
C PHE A 412 6.92 6.32 11.13
N GLU A 413 5.76 6.26 10.51
CA GLU A 413 4.79 7.36 10.49
C GLU A 413 4.27 7.69 11.90
N ALA A 414 3.89 6.68 12.70
CA ALA A 414 3.40 6.90 14.05
C ALA A 414 4.44 7.60 14.92
N GLN A 415 5.69 7.09 14.94
CA GLN A 415 6.77 7.67 15.74
C GLN A 415 7.21 9.06 15.24
N LEU A 416 7.25 9.25 13.91
CA LEU A 416 7.56 10.57 13.34
C LEU A 416 6.48 11.61 13.66
N ARG A 417 5.21 11.22 13.61
CA ARG A 417 4.11 12.12 13.97
C ARG A 417 4.17 12.52 15.44
N ASP A 418 4.47 11.58 16.32
CA ASP A 418 4.64 11.89 17.74
C ASP A 418 5.75 12.92 17.94
N PHE A 419 6.89 12.73 17.27
CA PHE A 419 7.97 13.71 17.25
C PHE A 419 7.50 15.09 16.72
N LEU A 420 6.78 15.13 15.59
CA LEU A 420 6.27 16.39 15.03
C LEU A 420 5.27 17.07 15.99
N ARG A 421 4.45 16.30 16.70
CA ARG A 421 3.53 16.83 17.74
C ARG A 421 4.27 17.36 18.95
N GLU A 422 5.35 16.72 19.38
CA GLU A 422 6.20 17.18 20.48
C GLU A 422 6.92 18.48 20.13
N GLU A 423 7.52 18.56 18.94
CA GLU A 423 8.31 19.73 18.52
C GLU A 423 7.46 20.94 18.09
N PHE A 424 6.36 20.71 17.37
CA PHE A 424 5.57 21.77 16.74
C PHE A 424 4.13 21.88 17.25
N GLY A 425 3.73 21.01 18.20
CA GLY A 425 2.39 20.96 18.78
C GLY A 425 1.40 20.12 17.94
N SER A 426 0.19 19.91 18.51
CA SER A 426 -0.85 19.08 17.89
C SER A 426 -1.35 19.56 16.52
N THR A 427 -1.01 20.78 16.12
CA THR A 427 -1.32 21.35 14.80
C THR A 427 -0.06 21.54 13.96
N TRP A 428 0.93 20.65 14.09
CA TRP A 428 2.20 20.68 13.35
C TRP A 428 2.00 20.84 11.82
N PHE A 429 0.95 20.26 11.27
CA PHE A 429 0.55 20.36 9.86
C PHE A 429 0.15 21.79 9.41
N SER A 430 0.13 22.74 10.34
CA SER A 430 -0.10 24.16 10.07
C SER A 430 1.08 25.04 10.55
N ARG A 431 2.28 24.46 10.62
CA ARG A 431 3.51 25.14 11.00
C ARG A 431 4.52 25.11 9.87
N ARG A 432 4.98 26.28 9.47
CA ARG A 432 5.98 26.40 8.40
C ARG A 432 7.29 25.70 8.77
N GLU A 433 7.67 25.78 10.04
CA GLU A 433 8.88 25.14 10.55
C GLU A 433 8.84 23.61 10.42
N ALA A 434 7.66 23.01 10.60
CA ALA A 434 7.45 21.59 10.33
C ALA A 434 7.61 21.27 8.83
N GLY A 435 7.08 22.12 7.95
CA GLY A 435 7.26 21.97 6.50
C GLY A 435 8.72 22.15 6.06
N ASP A 436 9.47 23.05 6.71
CA ASP A 436 10.91 23.21 6.43
C ASP A 436 11.69 21.94 6.81
N LEU A 437 11.40 21.35 7.98
CA LEU A 437 11.97 20.05 8.38
C LEU A 437 11.58 18.94 7.41
N LEU A 438 10.31 18.82 7.02
CA LEU A 438 9.87 17.79 6.09
C LEU A 438 10.61 17.89 4.75
N ARG A 439 10.79 19.10 4.18
CA ARG A 439 11.56 19.28 2.95
C ARG A 439 13.04 18.87 3.10
N GLU A 440 13.65 19.15 4.24
CA GLU A 440 15.00 18.69 4.54
C GLU A 440 15.08 17.16 4.52
N LEU A 441 14.13 16.49 5.18
CA LEU A 441 14.09 15.03 5.24
C LEU A 441 13.77 14.40 3.87
N TRP A 442 12.83 14.96 3.11
CA TRP A 442 12.51 14.50 1.75
C TRP A 442 13.69 14.62 0.77
N SER A 443 14.56 15.63 0.95
CA SER A 443 15.73 15.81 0.11
C SER A 443 16.70 14.63 0.16
N LEU A 444 16.63 13.79 1.22
CA LEU A 444 17.42 12.58 1.38
C LEU A 444 16.99 11.44 0.44
N GLY A 445 15.82 11.56 -0.20
CA GLY A 445 15.22 10.55 -1.06
C GLY A 445 14.99 9.23 -0.33
N GLN A 446 15.32 8.13 -0.98
CA GLN A 446 15.27 6.78 -0.41
C GLN A 446 16.65 6.27 0.04
N ARG A 447 17.63 7.19 0.22
CA ARG A 447 18.98 6.86 0.69
C ARG A 447 18.98 6.22 2.08
N PRO A 448 18.33 6.79 3.13
CA PRO A 448 18.23 6.12 4.41
C PRO A 448 17.17 5.02 4.37
N THR A 449 17.28 3.99 5.23
CA THR A 449 16.11 3.16 5.55
C THR A 449 15.17 3.90 6.49
N ALA A 450 13.94 3.41 6.64
CA ALA A 450 12.98 3.98 7.60
C ALA A 450 13.55 3.96 9.03
N GLU A 451 14.26 2.89 9.42
CA GLU A 451 14.92 2.77 10.73
C GLU A 451 16.03 3.79 10.93
N GLU A 452 16.86 3.99 9.90
CA GLU A 452 17.96 4.97 9.96
C GLU A 452 17.40 6.38 10.05
N LEU A 453 16.46 6.73 9.19
CA LEU A 453 15.84 8.05 9.15
C LEU A 453 15.14 8.38 10.47
N LEU A 454 14.35 7.44 11.01
CA LEU A 454 13.69 7.61 12.29
C LEU A 454 14.70 7.81 13.44
N LYS A 455 15.74 6.98 13.47
CA LYS A 455 16.77 7.09 14.49
C LYS A 455 17.53 8.41 14.44
N ASP A 456 17.81 8.91 13.24
CA ASP A 456 18.52 10.19 13.05
C ASP A 456 17.65 11.38 13.51
N VAL A 457 16.34 11.32 13.28
CA VAL A 457 15.39 12.38 13.63
C VAL A 457 14.98 12.33 15.09
N THR A 458 14.66 11.14 15.61
CA THR A 458 14.03 10.98 16.94
C THR A 458 14.91 10.32 17.98
N GLY A 459 16.02 9.69 17.58
CA GLY A 459 16.84 8.83 18.43
C GLY A 459 16.22 7.46 18.75
N GLN A 460 15.02 7.16 18.26
CA GLN A 460 14.28 5.94 18.55
C GLN A 460 14.57 4.82 17.54
N THR A 461 14.28 3.58 17.92
CA THR A 461 14.23 2.44 17.01
C THR A 461 12.80 2.26 16.50
N LEU A 462 12.66 1.80 15.25
CA LEU A 462 11.37 1.55 14.64
C LEU A 462 10.66 0.38 15.34
N ASP A 463 9.42 0.64 15.83
CA ASP A 463 8.64 -0.31 16.63
C ASP A 463 7.14 -0.20 16.35
N LEU A 464 6.50 -1.33 16.05
CA LEU A 464 5.05 -1.41 15.83
C LEU A 464 4.22 -1.12 17.10
N THR A 465 4.82 -1.15 18.30
CA THR A 465 4.13 -0.77 19.55
C THR A 465 3.58 0.65 19.48
N SER A 466 4.29 1.58 18.84
CA SER A 466 3.85 2.97 18.67
C SER A 466 2.53 3.07 17.89
N VAL A 467 2.30 2.16 16.94
CA VAL A 467 1.03 2.10 16.20
C VAL A 467 -0.11 1.64 17.12
N ALA A 468 0.14 0.64 17.99
CA ALA A 468 -0.84 0.18 18.95
C ALA A 468 -1.20 1.27 19.97
N ASP A 469 -0.22 2.01 20.46
CA ASP A 469 -0.41 3.09 21.42
C ASP A 469 -1.25 4.22 20.81
N ARG A 470 -0.94 4.63 19.59
CA ARG A 470 -1.74 5.59 18.84
C ARG A 470 -3.20 5.14 18.63
N ILE A 471 -3.41 3.88 18.27
CA ILE A 471 -4.77 3.34 18.12
C ILE A 471 -5.52 3.45 19.45
N ARG A 472 -4.87 3.13 20.58
CA ARG A 472 -5.47 3.24 21.93
C ARG A 472 -5.84 4.67 22.34
N GLU A 473 -5.17 5.70 21.80
CA GLU A 473 -5.52 7.11 22.05
C GLU A 473 -6.93 7.48 21.53
N HIS A 474 -7.43 6.76 20.52
CA HIS A 474 -8.69 7.09 19.84
C HIS A 474 -9.83 6.11 20.11
N ILE A 475 -9.56 4.89 20.59
CA ILE A 475 -10.55 3.86 20.88
C ILE A 475 -10.80 3.77 22.38
#